data_355753a410fc36af8e76767f70d4319e
#
_entry.id   355753a410fc36af8e76767f70d4319e
#
_cell.length_a   1.000
_cell.length_b   1.000
_cell.length_c   1.000
_cell.angle_alpha   90.00
_cell.angle_beta   90.00
_cell.angle_gamma   90.00
#
_symmetry.space_group_name_H-M   'P 1'
#
loop_
_entity.id
_entity.type
_entity.pdbx_description
1 polymer ?
#
loop_
_entity_poly.entity_id
_entity_poly.type
_entity_poly.pdbx_seq_one_letter_code
_entity_poly.pdbx_strand_id
1 'polypeptide(L)'
;MTSSTSVQGGIERIVGSRFSLPHTHTVLIAFWAGTAYYLGGIVGFALTLSTHAVSTLWPPNAVLLACLLLTPTKKWWFVFLGVFPVHVAVQLQSGVPALMIFFWFLSNTSEALIGAYCIRRLIRAQLRFDNFWDVSVFVIFAVFLAPFVSSFLDAGFVVLVGWKADVYWQVWRMRFTANVLAELALVPFIVLWATNGVAWLRHASLMRYAEACLLAVGLLIASALVSWPSAAPGTAPALVYLPLPF
;
A
#
# COMPACT_ATOMS: atom_id res chain seq x y z
N MET A 1 -36.64 45.61 2.22
CA MET A 1 -36.54 44.22 2.67
C MET A 1 -36.52 43.26 1.46
N THR A 2 -35.47 43.22 0.64
CA THR A 2 -35.36 42.29 -0.52
C THR A 2 -33.90 42.19 -0.96
N SER A 3 -32.98 41.66 -0.14
CA SER A 3 -31.62 41.38 -0.61
C SER A 3 -30.92 40.15 0.04
N SER A 4 -31.61 39.40 0.91
CA SER A 4 -30.96 38.26 1.61
C SER A 4 -31.18 36.87 0.95
N THR A 5 -32.06 36.75 -0.03
CA THR A 5 -32.42 35.48 -0.69
C THR A 5 -31.49 35.13 -1.87
N SER A 6 -30.79 36.09 -2.46
CA SER A 6 -29.91 35.82 -3.61
C SER A 6 -28.53 35.28 -3.24
N VAL A 7 -28.02 35.58 -2.05
CA VAL A 7 -26.71 35.12 -1.57
C VAL A 7 -26.75 33.65 -1.11
N GLN A 8 -27.85 33.22 -0.51
CA GLN A 8 -28.03 31.84 -0.05
C GLN A 8 -28.14 30.85 -1.20
N GLY A 9 -28.80 31.22 -2.31
CA GLY A 9 -28.90 30.40 -3.52
C GLY A 9 -27.57 30.25 -4.29
N GLY A 10 -26.63 31.17 -4.10
CA GLY A 10 -25.28 31.12 -4.69
C GLY A 10 -24.35 30.15 -3.95
N ILE A 11 -24.45 30.09 -2.63
CA ILE A 11 -23.61 29.23 -1.78
C ILE A 11 -24.03 27.77 -1.93
N GLU A 12 -25.32 27.48 -2.01
CA GLU A 12 -25.80 26.11 -2.23
C GLU A 12 -25.42 25.53 -3.61
N ARG A 13 -25.30 26.36 -4.63
CA ARG A 13 -24.82 25.92 -5.97
C ARG A 13 -23.32 25.63 -5.99
N ILE A 14 -22.51 26.28 -5.14
CA ILE A 14 -21.06 26.04 -5.08
C ILE A 14 -20.76 24.77 -4.27
N VAL A 15 -21.55 24.47 -3.25
CA VAL A 15 -21.41 23.23 -2.44
C VAL A 15 -21.99 22.01 -3.15
N GLY A 16 -22.87 22.20 -4.14
CA GLY A 16 -23.57 21.13 -4.88
C GLY A 16 -22.88 20.64 -6.16
N SER A 17 -21.76 21.18 -6.57
CA SER A 17 -20.99 20.62 -7.70
C SER A 17 -20.33 19.31 -7.27
N ARG A 18 -21.13 18.24 -7.26
CA ARG A 18 -20.64 16.87 -7.21
C ARG A 18 -19.65 16.72 -8.36
N PHE A 19 -18.37 16.58 -8.05
CA PHE A 19 -17.34 16.16 -8.98
C PHE A 19 -17.70 14.74 -9.46
N SER A 20 -18.60 14.64 -10.41
CA SER A 20 -18.77 13.43 -11.20
C SER A 20 -17.61 13.38 -12.19
N LEU A 21 -16.50 12.80 -11.78
CA LEU A 21 -15.42 12.48 -12.72
C LEU A 21 -16.05 11.69 -13.88
N PRO A 22 -15.78 12.06 -15.15
CA PRO A 22 -16.27 11.32 -16.32
C PRO A 22 -15.88 9.84 -16.19
N HIS A 23 -16.67 8.95 -16.80
CA HIS A 23 -16.41 7.49 -16.76
C HIS A 23 -14.99 7.13 -17.21
N THR A 24 -14.41 7.87 -18.14
CA THR A 24 -13.03 7.73 -18.62
C THR A 24 -12.00 7.83 -17.51
N HIS A 25 -12.16 8.77 -16.55
CA HIS A 25 -11.24 8.87 -15.40
C HIS A 25 -11.32 7.67 -14.46
N THR A 26 -12.50 7.05 -14.34
CA THR A 26 -12.67 5.89 -13.46
C THR A 26 -12.00 4.65 -14.05
N VAL A 27 -12.10 4.46 -15.37
CA VAL A 27 -11.41 3.37 -16.08
C VAL A 27 -9.88 3.55 -15.99
N LEU A 28 -9.40 4.77 -16.14
CA LEU A 28 -7.96 5.07 -15.98
C LEU A 28 -7.46 4.77 -14.57
N ILE A 29 -8.24 5.10 -13.54
CA ILE A 29 -7.88 4.76 -12.15
C ILE A 29 -7.77 3.23 -12.00
N ALA A 30 -8.75 2.47 -12.49
CA ALA A 30 -8.73 1.01 -12.42
C ALA A 30 -7.52 0.42 -13.17
N PHE A 31 -7.22 0.95 -14.35
CA PHE A 31 -6.07 0.53 -15.15
C PHE A 31 -4.74 0.80 -14.43
N TRP A 32 -4.52 2.01 -13.94
CA TRP A 32 -3.29 2.37 -13.24
C TRP A 32 -3.15 1.65 -11.89
N ALA A 33 -4.26 1.48 -11.16
CA ALA A 33 -4.27 0.68 -9.93
C ALA A 33 -3.87 -0.77 -10.21
N GLY A 34 -4.43 -1.40 -11.24
CA GLY A 34 -4.08 -2.74 -11.68
C GLY A 34 -2.61 -2.84 -12.09
N THR A 35 -2.13 -1.91 -12.93
CA THR A 35 -0.72 -1.90 -13.38
C THR A 35 0.24 -1.76 -12.20
N ALA A 36 0.01 -0.81 -11.30
CA ALA A 36 0.86 -0.60 -10.13
C ALA A 36 0.82 -1.81 -9.18
N TYR A 37 -0.36 -2.42 -8.99
CA TYR A 37 -0.53 -3.64 -8.21
C TYR A 37 0.25 -4.82 -8.81
N TYR A 38 0.18 -5.01 -10.13
CA TYR A 38 0.92 -6.06 -10.83
C TYR A 38 2.43 -5.91 -10.67
N LEU A 39 2.95 -4.69 -10.92
CA LEU A 39 4.37 -4.39 -10.75
C LEU A 39 4.81 -4.59 -9.29
N GLY A 40 4.00 -4.14 -8.33
CA GLY A 40 4.22 -4.39 -6.91
C GLY A 40 4.26 -5.87 -6.58
N GLY A 41 3.39 -6.68 -7.21
CA GLY A 41 3.38 -8.14 -7.07
C GLY A 41 4.67 -8.79 -7.58
N ILE A 42 5.15 -8.39 -8.76
CA ILE A 42 6.44 -8.87 -9.28
C ILE A 42 7.57 -8.57 -8.29
N VAL A 43 7.64 -7.34 -7.77
CA VAL A 43 8.64 -6.96 -6.76
C VAL A 43 8.47 -7.79 -5.49
N GLY A 44 7.24 -7.96 -5.00
CA GLY A 44 6.94 -8.77 -3.83
C GLY A 44 7.44 -10.21 -3.98
N PHE A 45 7.15 -10.85 -5.11
CA PHE A 45 7.62 -12.22 -5.37
C PHE A 45 9.13 -12.31 -5.53
N ALA A 46 9.78 -11.31 -6.13
CA ALA A 46 11.23 -11.24 -6.20
C ALA A 46 11.90 -11.14 -4.80
N LEU A 47 11.19 -10.59 -3.83
CA LEU A 47 11.62 -10.49 -2.43
C LEU A 47 11.13 -11.65 -1.54
N THR A 48 10.53 -12.68 -2.13
CA THR A 48 10.07 -13.87 -1.40
C THR A 48 11.20 -14.90 -1.32
N LEU A 49 11.56 -15.29 -0.11
CA LEU A 49 12.52 -16.38 0.10
C LEU A 49 11.88 -17.71 -0.34
N SER A 50 12.62 -18.54 -1.06
CA SER A 50 12.13 -19.81 -1.64
C SER A 50 11.56 -20.79 -0.59
N THR A 51 12.01 -20.68 0.65
CA THR A 51 11.59 -21.53 1.78
C THR A 51 10.28 -21.09 2.43
N HIS A 52 9.82 -19.84 2.20
CA HIS A 52 8.64 -19.28 2.84
C HIS A 52 7.50 -19.04 1.88
N ALA A 53 6.27 -19.05 2.39
CA ALA A 53 5.07 -18.74 1.63
C ALA A 53 4.90 -17.23 1.41
N VAL A 54 5.57 -16.41 2.20
CA VAL A 54 5.31 -14.96 2.31
C VAL A 54 6.56 -14.15 1.98
N SER A 55 6.36 -13.03 1.31
CA SER A 55 7.40 -12.06 0.98
C SER A 55 7.84 -11.24 2.20
N THR A 56 9.07 -10.75 2.19
CA THR A 56 9.60 -9.80 3.20
C THR A 56 9.04 -8.38 3.03
N LEU A 57 8.56 -8.02 1.85
CA LEU A 57 7.87 -6.75 1.55
C LEU A 57 6.75 -7.04 0.56
N TRP A 58 5.53 -6.53 0.83
CA TRP A 58 4.38 -6.76 -0.04
C TRP A 58 3.76 -5.45 -0.58
N PRO A 59 4.36 -4.83 -1.61
CA PRO A 59 3.90 -3.57 -2.17
C PRO A 59 2.44 -3.54 -2.64
N PRO A 60 1.83 -4.64 -3.11
CA PRO A 60 0.45 -4.61 -3.61
C PRO A 60 -0.58 -4.08 -2.61
N ASN A 61 -0.42 -4.37 -1.30
CA ASN A 61 -1.35 -3.87 -0.28
C ASN A 61 -1.28 -2.35 -0.14
N ALA A 62 -0.07 -1.80 -0.11
CA ALA A 62 0.13 -0.35 -0.08
C ALA A 62 -0.43 0.36 -1.32
N VAL A 63 -0.28 -0.24 -2.51
CA VAL A 63 -0.88 0.26 -3.75
C VAL A 63 -2.40 0.24 -3.64
N LEU A 64 -2.98 -0.87 -3.20
CA LEU A 64 -4.43 -1.01 -3.07
C LEU A 64 -5.01 0.01 -2.08
N LEU A 65 -4.40 0.13 -0.88
CA LEU A 65 -4.80 1.12 0.12
C LEU A 65 -4.70 2.55 -0.44
N ALA A 66 -3.57 2.92 -1.06
CA ALA A 66 -3.40 4.25 -1.65
C ALA A 66 -4.46 4.54 -2.73
N CYS A 67 -4.77 3.57 -3.59
CA CYS A 67 -5.83 3.70 -4.60
C CYS A 67 -7.21 3.91 -3.96
N LEU A 68 -7.53 3.21 -2.86
CA LEU A 68 -8.79 3.43 -2.13
C LEU A 68 -8.83 4.82 -1.48
N LEU A 69 -7.71 5.31 -0.94
CA LEU A 69 -7.63 6.65 -0.35
C LEU A 69 -7.76 7.77 -1.40
N LEU A 70 -7.28 7.56 -2.60
CA LEU A 70 -7.36 8.51 -3.71
C LEU A 70 -8.71 8.47 -4.44
N THR A 71 -9.48 7.40 -4.29
CA THR A 71 -10.73 7.17 -5.01
C THR A 71 -11.95 7.36 -4.09
N PRO A 72 -13.01 8.07 -4.51
CA PRO A 72 -14.24 8.16 -3.73
C PRO A 72 -14.82 6.78 -3.39
N THR A 73 -15.36 6.59 -2.17
CA THR A 73 -15.86 5.29 -1.68
C THR A 73 -16.87 4.62 -2.61
N LYS A 74 -17.73 5.40 -3.25
CA LYS A 74 -18.72 4.90 -4.24
C LYS A 74 -18.08 4.26 -5.47
N LYS A 75 -16.80 4.50 -5.71
CA LYS A 75 -16.04 4.01 -6.86
C LYS A 75 -14.99 2.95 -6.51
N TRP A 76 -14.91 2.52 -5.26
CA TRP A 76 -13.94 1.50 -4.81
C TRP A 76 -14.06 0.17 -5.58
N TRP A 77 -15.28 -0.20 -5.96
CA TRP A 77 -15.50 -1.41 -6.72
C TRP A 77 -14.78 -1.42 -8.08
N PHE A 78 -14.55 -0.24 -8.72
CA PHE A 78 -13.72 -0.15 -9.93
C PHE A 78 -12.25 -0.45 -9.66
N VAL A 79 -11.73 -0.05 -8.49
CA VAL A 79 -10.37 -0.38 -8.08
C VAL A 79 -10.24 -1.90 -7.93
N PHE A 80 -11.18 -2.54 -7.23
CA PHE A 80 -11.19 -4.00 -7.08
C PHE A 80 -11.34 -4.73 -8.41
N LEU A 81 -12.19 -4.23 -9.30
CA LEU A 81 -12.38 -4.80 -10.64
C LEU A 81 -11.09 -4.71 -11.48
N GLY A 82 -10.34 -3.61 -11.36
CA GLY A 82 -9.05 -3.47 -12.03
C GLY A 82 -7.93 -4.31 -11.42
N VAL A 83 -7.93 -4.44 -10.09
CA VAL A 83 -6.89 -5.16 -9.36
C VAL A 83 -7.08 -6.68 -9.39
N PHE A 84 -8.30 -7.19 -9.33
CA PHE A 84 -8.57 -8.62 -9.26
C PHE A 84 -7.94 -9.44 -10.40
N PRO A 85 -8.12 -9.11 -11.70
CA PRO A 85 -7.54 -9.89 -12.79
C PRO A 85 -6.00 -9.88 -12.76
N VAL A 86 -5.39 -8.77 -12.40
CA VAL A 86 -3.92 -8.69 -12.32
C VAL A 86 -3.37 -9.38 -11.08
N HIS A 87 -4.13 -9.38 -9.98
CA HIS A 87 -3.82 -10.21 -8.80
C HIS A 87 -3.78 -11.69 -9.18
N VAL A 88 -4.82 -12.16 -9.86
CA VAL A 88 -4.86 -13.57 -10.35
C VAL A 88 -3.68 -13.86 -11.27
N ALA A 89 -3.39 -12.96 -12.23
CA ALA A 89 -2.32 -13.15 -13.19
C ALA A 89 -0.93 -13.27 -12.52
N VAL A 90 -0.56 -12.33 -11.65
CA VAL A 90 0.76 -12.34 -11.00
C VAL A 90 0.93 -13.51 -10.04
N GLN A 91 -0.14 -13.94 -9.37
CA GLN A 91 -0.12 -15.09 -8.48
C GLN A 91 0.02 -16.42 -9.25
N LEU A 92 -0.72 -16.57 -10.34
CA LEU A 92 -0.61 -17.76 -11.22
C LEU A 92 0.80 -17.88 -11.83
N GLN A 93 1.38 -16.77 -12.30
CA GLN A 93 2.74 -16.72 -12.83
C GLN A 93 3.78 -17.17 -11.79
N SER A 94 3.50 -16.92 -10.51
CA SER A 94 4.37 -17.31 -9.39
C SER A 94 4.07 -18.70 -8.83
N GLY A 95 3.22 -19.48 -9.49
CA GLY A 95 2.90 -20.87 -9.11
C GLY A 95 2.03 -21.01 -7.86
N VAL A 96 1.28 -19.96 -7.50
CA VAL A 96 0.40 -19.99 -6.32
C VAL A 96 -0.84 -20.85 -6.60
N PRO A 97 -1.26 -21.75 -5.69
CA PRO A 97 -2.47 -22.53 -5.86
C PRO A 97 -3.73 -21.66 -5.97
N ALA A 98 -4.67 -22.03 -6.83
CA ALA A 98 -5.87 -21.24 -7.11
C ALA A 98 -6.68 -20.86 -5.86
N LEU A 99 -6.80 -21.77 -4.89
CA LEU A 99 -7.50 -21.51 -3.64
C LEU A 99 -6.77 -20.45 -2.80
N MET A 100 -5.43 -20.45 -2.78
CA MET A 100 -4.63 -19.44 -2.12
C MET A 100 -4.76 -18.07 -2.80
N ILE A 101 -4.84 -18.02 -4.13
CA ILE A 101 -5.06 -16.78 -4.89
C ILE A 101 -6.34 -16.10 -4.40
N PHE A 102 -7.42 -16.86 -4.29
CA PHE A 102 -8.70 -16.33 -3.78
C PHE A 102 -8.58 -15.85 -2.33
N PHE A 103 -8.00 -16.63 -1.45
CA PHE A 103 -7.85 -16.27 -0.04
C PHE A 103 -6.93 -15.05 0.17
N TRP A 104 -5.84 -14.96 -0.59
CA TRP A 104 -4.97 -13.79 -0.52
C TRP A 104 -5.62 -12.53 -1.10
N PHE A 105 -6.46 -12.66 -2.13
CA PHE A 105 -7.25 -11.52 -2.57
C PHE A 105 -8.20 -11.04 -1.47
N LEU A 106 -8.85 -11.94 -0.78
CA LEU A 106 -9.77 -11.62 0.33
C LEU A 106 -9.02 -10.94 1.48
N SER A 107 -7.87 -11.47 1.88
CA SER A 107 -7.05 -10.92 2.96
C SER A 107 -6.51 -9.53 2.60
N ASN A 108 -5.87 -9.38 1.43
CA ASN A 108 -5.34 -8.11 0.95
C ASN A 108 -6.43 -7.03 0.82
N THR A 109 -7.60 -7.42 0.32
CA THR A 109 -8.76 -6.53 0.21
C THR A 109 -9.29 -6.12 1.59
N SER A 110 -9.36 -7.05 2.54
CA SER A 110 -9.78 -6.76 3.91
C SER A 110 -8.86 -5.76 4.59
N GLU A 111 -7.54 -5.93 4.44
CA GLU A 111 -6.53 -5.01 4.97
C GLU A 111 -6.72 -3.60 4.43
N ALA A 112 -6.74 -3.45 3.10
CA ALA A 112 -6.90 -2.16 2.48
C ALA A 112 -8.24 -1.48 2.83
N LEU A 113 -9.32 -2.28 2.95
CA LEU A 113 -10.64 -1.76 3.38
C LEU A 113 -10.64 -1.28 4.82
N ILE A 114 -10.04 -2.03 5.76
CA ILE A 114 -9.94 -1.64 7.16
C ILE A 114 -9.17 -0.31 7.26
N GLY A 115 -7.98 -0.23 6.67
CA GLY A 115 -7.16 0.98 6.68
C GLY A 115 -7.87 2.18 6.06
N ALA A 116 -8.39 2.03 4.83
CA ALA A 116 -9.06 3.09 4.12
C ALA A 116 -10.35 3.56 4.81
N TYR A 117 -11.15 2.63 5.36
CA TYR A 117 -12.39 2.96 6.07
C TYR A 117 -12.10 3.75 7.36
N CYS A 118 -11.15 3.30 8.17
CA CYS A 118 -10.77 3.98 9.41
C CYS A 118 -10.24 5.39 9.14
N ILE A 119 -9.32 5.53 8.16
CA ILE A 119 -8.80 6.83 7.77
C ILE A 119 -9.92 7.77 7.35
N ARG A 120 -10.80 7.34 6.43
CA ARG A 120 -11.89 8.18 5.94
C ARG A 120 -12.95 8.50 6.98
N ARG A 121 -13.09 7.67 8.02
CA ARG A 121 -14.02 7.92 9.12
C ARG A 121 -13.48 8.96 10.09
N LEU A 122 -12.17 8.99 10.31
CA LEU A 122 -11.50 9.86 11.27
C LEU A 122 -10.97 11.15 10.65
N ILE A 123 -10.52 11.09 9.39
CA ILE A 123 -10.04 12.24 8.62
C ILE A 123 -11.12 12.62 7.61
N ARG A 124 -11.82 13.73 7.87
CA ARG A 124 -12.93 14.21 7.01
C ARG A 124 -12.45 14.80 5.69
N ALA A 125 -11.22 15.32 5.67
CA ALA A 125 -10.56 15.87 4.48
C ALA A 125 -9.72 14.81 3.75
N GLN A 126 -9.06 15.19 2.68
CA GLN A 126 -8.07 14.34 2.03
C GLN A 126 -6.84 14.20 2.93
N LEU A 127 -6.33 12.97 3.09
CA LEU A 127 -5.11 12.69 3.84
C LEU A 127 -3.91 13.41 3.20
N ARG A 128 -3.21 14.25 3.97
CA ARG A 128 -2.10 15.08 3.47
C ARG A 128 -0.77 14.81 4.13
N PHE A 129 -0.74 14.14 5.26
CA PHE A 129 0.46 13.90 6.09
C PHE A 129 1.19 15.18 6.54
N ASP A 130 0.50 16.31 6.59
CA ASP A 130 1.04 17.62 6.95
C ASP A 130 0.81 18.01 8.42
N ASN A 131 0.09 17.19 9.16
CA ASN A 131 -0.19 17.37 10.57
C ASN A 131 -0.09 16.07 11.36
N PHE A 132 0.14 16.20 12.67
CA PHE A 132 0.35 15.07 13.57
C PHE A 132 -0.86 14.13 13.66
N TRP A 133 -2.09 14.66 13.57
CA TRP A 133 -3.31 13.86 13.63
C TRP A 133 -3.43 12.92 12.43
N ASP A 134 -3.25 13.44 11.22
CA ASP A 134 -3.31 12.64 10.00
C ASP A 134 -2.28 11.52 10.00
N VAL A 135 -1.03 11.84 10.41
CA VAL A 135 0.05 10.85 10.52
C VAL A 135 -0.29 9.80 11.57
N SER A 136 -0.78 10.22 12.75
CA SER A 136 -1.13 9.29 13.83
C SER A 136 -2.26 8.35 13.43
N VAL A 137 -3.33 8.86 12.82
CA VAL A 137 -4.44 8.05 12.32
C VAL A 137 -3.95 7.07 11.26
N PHE A 138 -3.14 7.52 10.32
CA PHE A 138 -2.56 6.64 9.30
C PHE A 138 -1.72 5.52 9.93
N VAL A 139 -0.80 5.86 10.84
CA VAL A 139 0.09 4.89 11.48
C VAL A 139 -0.72 3.88 12.29
N ILE A 140 -1.64 4.33 13.12
CA ILE A 140 -2.41 3.44 14.01
C ILE A 140 -3.31 2.50 13.20
N PHE A 141 -4.07 3.03 12.24
CA PHE A 141 -5.13 2.26 11.61
C PHE A 141 -4.73 1.58 10.31
N ALA A 142 -3.91 2.23 9.48
CA ALA A 142 -3.48 1.64 8.22
C ALA A 142 -2.19 0.83 8.37
N VAL A 143 -1.18 1.38 9.05
CA VAL A 143 0.11 0.71 9.16
C VAL A 143 0.09 -0.43 10.20
N PHE A 144 -0.61 -0.26 11.33
CA PHE A 144 -0.62 -1.28 12.39
C PHE A 144 -1.90 -2.10 12.44
N LEU A 145 -3.07 -1.48 12.63
CA LEU A 145 -4.32 -2.22 12.88
C LEU A 145 -4.73 -3.08 11.70
N ALA A 146 -4.71 -2.54 10.49
CA ALA A 146 -5.16 -3.27 9.30
C ALA A 146 -4.27 -4.49 9.01
N PRO A 147 -2.92 -4.37 8.93
CA PRO A 147 -2.03 -5.52 8.80
C PRO A 147 -2.12 -6.49 9.99
N PHE A 148 -2.29 -5.97 11.22
CA PHE A 148 -2.45 -6.83 12.39
C PHE A 148 -3.63 -7.78 12.23
N VAL A 149 -4.79 -7.26 11.84
CA VAL A 149 -6.00 -8.06 11.68
C VAL A 149 -5.92 -8.98 10.46
N SER A 150 -5.47 -8.47 9.31
CA SER A 150 -5.41 -9.25 8.07
C SER A 150 -4.41 -10.40 8.14
N SER A 151 -3.32 -10.24 8.89
CA SER A 151 -2.31 -11.30 9.06
C SER A 151 -2.84 -12.56 9.74
N PHE A 152 -3.88 -12.46 10.60
CA PHE A 152 -4.56 -13.64 11.14
C PHE A 152 -5.29 -14.42 10.05
N LEU A 153 -5.92 -13.73 9.10
CA LEU A 153 -6.56 -14.36 7.95
C LEU A 153 -5.53 -15.03 7.05
N ASP A 154 -4.44 -14.34 6.73
CA ASP A 154 -3.36 -14.88 5.90
C ASP A 154 -2.75 -16.14 6.50
N ALA A 155 -2.37 -16.09 7.79
CA ALA A 155 -1.80 -17.22 8.48
C ALA A 155 -2.78 -18.41 8.53
N GLY A 156 -4.06 -18.11 8.79
CA GLY A 156 -5.13 -19.11 8.78
C GLY A 156 -5.28 -19.78 7.41
N PHE A 157 -5.27 -19.00 6.34
CA PHE A 157 -5.42 -19.53 4.97
C PHE A 157 -4.22 -20.36 4.52
N VAL A 158 -2.98 -19.93 4.83
CA VAL A 158 -1.78 -20.69 4.51
C VAL A 158 -1.79 -22.07 5.17
N VAL A 159 -2.14 -22.10 6.46
CA VAL A 159 -2.22 -23.37 7.21
C VAL A 159 -3.39 -24.22 6.73
N LEU A 160 -4.56 -23.63 6.47
CA LEU A 160 -5.76 -24.33 6.00
C LEU A 160 -5.52 -25.01 4.64
N VAL A 161 -4.84 -24.34 3.74
CA VAL A 161 -4.53 -24.87 2.39
C VAL A 161 -3.33 -25.83 2.43
N GLY A 162 -2.52 -25.78 3.50
CA GLY A 162 -1.30 -26.58 3.62
C GLY A 162 -0.23 -26.15 2.62
N TRP A 163 -0.22 -24.89 2.20
CA TRP A 163 0.75 -24.41 1.25
C TRP A 163 2.06 -24.04 1.92
N LYS A 164 3.12 -24.75 1.54
CA LYS A 164 4.45 -24.75 2.17
C LYS A 164 4.39 -25.23 3.63
N ALA A 165 5.53 -25.44 4.25
CA ALA A 165 5.63 -26.00 5.59
C ALA A 165 5.71 -24.91 6.68
N ASP A 166 5.10 -23.74 6.45
CA ASP A 166 5.17 -22.62 7.36
C ASP A 166 4.23 -22.81 8.57
N VAL A 167 4.71 -22.41 9.75
CA VAL A 167 3.93 -22.42 10.99
C VAL A 167 3.09 -21.15 11.08
N TYR A 168 1.85 -21.26 11.59
CA TYR A 168 0.89 -20.16 11.70
C TYR A 168 1.49 -18.84 12.20
N TRP A 169 2.17 -18.86 13.35
CA TRP A 169 2.74 -17.64 13.95
C TRP A 169 3.93 -17.07 13.17
N GLN A 170 4.63 -17.90 12.43
CA GLN A 170 5.69 -17.46 11.54
C GLN A 170 5.10 -16.71 10.35
N VAL A 171 4.07 -17.26 9.71
CA VAL A 171 3.35 -16.60 8.62
C VAL A 171 2.75 -15.29 9.08
N TRP A 172 2.07 -15.30 10.24
CA TRP A 172 1.48 -14.10 10.82
C TRP A 172 2.51 -12.98 11.02
N ARG A 173 3.66 -13.26 11.65
CA ARG A 173 4.72 -12.26 11.85
C ARG A 173 5.28 -11.74 10.53
N MET A 174 5.57 -12.62 9.59
CA MET A 174 6.11 -12.25 8.29
C MET A 174 5.14 -11.34 7.51
N ARG A 175 3.86 -11.69 7.46
CA ARG A 175 2.83 -10.88 6.80
C ARG A 175 2.66 -9.54 7.48
N PHE A 176 2.55 -9.53 8.80
CA PHE A 176 2.43 -8.30 9.58
C PHE A 176 3.59 -7.34 9.31
N THR A 177 4.83 -7.80 9.47
CA THR A 177 6.01 -6.94 9.26
C THR A 177 6.17 -6.50 7.81
N ALA A 178 5.92 -7.38 6.84
CA ALA A 178 6.00 -7.07 5.42
C ALA A 178 5.00 -5.98 5.01
N ASN A 179 3.76 -6.06 5.50
CA ASN A 179 2.71 -5.10 5.19
C ASN A 179 2.92 -3.78 5.94
N VAL A 180 3.31 -3.81 7.22
CA VAL A 180 3.70 -2.60 7.98
C VAL A 180 4.76 -1.80 7.24
N LEU A 181 5.83 -2.46 6.79
CA LEU A 181 6.91 -1.81 6.05
C LEU A 181 6.43 -1.26 4.70
N ALA A 182 5.65 -2.04 3.96
CA ALA A 182 5.12 -1.61 2.67
C ALA A 182 4.18 -0.40 2.81
N GLU A 183 3.25 -0.44 3.77
CA GLU A 183 2.31 0.65 3.96
C GLU A 183 2.97 1.92 4.50
N LEU A 184 3.87 1.80 5.47
CA LEU A 184 4.60 2.94 6.02
C LEU A 184 5.45 3.66 4.97
N ALA A 185 6.11 2.90 4.09
CA ALA A 185 7.00 3.48 3.08
C ALA A 185 6.25 3.94 1.82
N LEU A 186 5.34 3.12 1.30
CA LEU A 186 4.80 3.34 -0.05
C LEU A 186 3.50 4.15 -0.07
N VAL A 187 2.63 4.02 0.94
CA VAL A 187 1.34 4.74 0.93
C VAL A 187 1.53 6.25 0.96
N PRO A 188 2.34 6.84 1.87
CA PRO A 188 2.60 8.27 1.85
C PRO A 188 3.22 8.74 0.53
N PHE A 189 4.18 7.97 0.00
CA PHE A 189 4.81 8.27 -1.27
C PHE A 189 3.79 8.31 -2.41
N ILE A 190 2.95 7.27 -2.56
CA ILE A 190 1.96 7.19 -3.63
C ILE A 190 0.91 8.30 -3.50
N VAL A 191 0.38 8.53 -2.29
CA VAL A 191 -0.66 9.54 -2.04
C VAL A 191 -0.12 10.95 -2.30
N LEU A 192 1.05 11.29 -1.77
CA LEU A 192 1.66 12.61 -1.96
C LEU A 192 2.06 12.83 -3.42
N TRP A 193 2.59 11.82 -4.09
CA TRP A 193 2.93 11.89 -5.50
C TRP A 193 1.70 12.10 -6.37
N ALA A 194 0.63 11.35 -6.14
CA ALA A 194 -0.61 11.45 -6.90
C ALA A 194 -1.31 12.81 -6.71
N THR A 195 -1.17 13.42 -5.53
CA THR A 195 -1.84 14.70 -5.22
C THR A 195 -1.02 15.92 -5.60
N ASN A 196 0.29 15.87 -5.45
CA ASN A 196 1.17 17.05 -5.58
C ASN A 196 2.35 16.86 -6.55
N GLY A 197 2.59 15.63 -7.06
CA GLY A 197 3.86 15.19 -7.61
C GLY A 197 4.52 16.13 -8.63
N VAL A 198 3.83 16.47 -9.71
CA VAL A 198 4.42 17.29 -10.79
C VAL A 198 4.62 18.74 -10.36
N ALA A 199 3.68 19.31 -9.61
CA ALA A 199 3.80 20.67 -9.10
C ALA A 199 4.93 20.79 -8.07
N TRP A 200 5.06 19.80 -7.20
CA TRP A 200 6.10 19.76 -6.19
C TRP A 200 7.50 19.66 -6.80
N LEU A 201 7.70 18.82 -7.83
CA LEU A 201 8.97 18.74 -8.54
C LEU A 201 9.37 20.06 -9.20
N ARG A 202 8.42 20.75 -9.83
CA ARG A 202 8.70 22.03 -10.52
C ARG A 202 9.12 23.14 -9.56
N HIS A 203 8.70 23.08 -8.31
CA HIS A 203 8.96 24.11 -7.28
C HIS A 203 9.98 23.66 -6.23
N ALA A 204 10.53 22.45 -6.34
CA ALA A 204 11.53 21.96 -5.40
C ALA A 204 12.84 22.74 -5.53
N SER A 205 13.40 23.15 -4.41
CA SER A 205 14.72 23.80 -4.39
C SER A 205 15.82 22.81 -4.72
N LEU A 206 16.94 23.29 -5.26
CA LEU A 206 18.11 22.47 -5.57
C LEU A 206 18.59 21.66 -4.34
N MET A 207 18.48 22.27 -3.15
CA MET A 207 18.80 21.60 -1.88
C MET A 207 17.98 20.34 -1.64
N ARG A 208 16.67 20.35 -1.93
CA ARG A 208 15.81 19.15 -1.80
C ARG A 208 16.15 18.05 -2.77
N TYR A 209 16.58 18.39 -3.99
CA TYR A 209 17.13 17.40 -4.92
C TYR A 209 18.43 16.79 -4.40
N ALA A 210 19.32 17.61 -3.84
CA ALA A 210 20.56 17.14 -3.23
C ALA A 210 20.29 16.21 -2.03
N GLU A 211 19.35 16.56 -1.15
CA GLU A 211 18.93 15.71 -0.03
C GLU A 211 18.36 14.37 -0.53
N ALA A 212 17.47 14.38 -1.54
CA ALA A 212 16.90 13.18 -2.11
C ALA A 212 17.96 12.28 -2.76
N CYS A 213 18.92 12.87 -3.48
CA CYS A 213 20.04 12.14 -4.06
C CYS A 213 20.94 11.54 -2.97
N LEU A 214 21.24 12.30 -1.91
CA LEU A 214 22.05 11.82 -0.80
C LEU A 214 21.41 10.63 -0.09
N LEU A 215 20.08 10.70 0.16
CA LEU A 215 19.31 9.61 0.75
C LEU A 215 19.29 8.39 -0.16
N ALA A 216 19.08 8.58 -1.47
CA ALA A 216 19.09 7.48 -2.44
C ALA A 216 20.46 6.79 -2.51
N VAL A 217 21.55 7.57 -2.57
CA VAL A 217 22.93 7.04 -2.56
C VAL A 217 23.22 6.34 -1.23
N GLY A 218 22.82 6.92 -0.09
CA GLY A 218 22.97 6.29 1.22
C GLY A 218 22.25 4.95 1.32
N LEU A 219 21.01 4.86 0.82
CA LEU A 219 20.25 3.62 0.73
C LEU A 219 20.91 2.58 -0.18
N LEU A 220 21.44 2.99 -1.33
CA LEU A 220 22.15 2.09 -2.25
C LEU A 220 23.44 1.56 -1.62
N ILE A 221 24.19 2.41 -0.94
CA ILE A 221 25.42 2.00 -0.23
C ILE A 221 25.04 1.03 0.91
N ALA A 222 24.05 1.36 1.73
CA ALA A 222 23.59 0.48 2.80
C ALA A 222 23.13 -0.88 2.26
N SER A 223 22.34 -0.90 1.19
CA SER A 223 21.91 -2.13 0.52
C SER A 223 23.08 -2.93 -0.04
N ALA A 224 24.06 -2.26 -0.65
CA ALA A 224 25.25 -2.92 -1.17
C ALA A 224 26.10 -3.53 -0.04
N LEU A 225 26.26 -2.82 1.08
CA LEU A 225 27.00 -3.32 2.24
C LEU A 225 26.32 -4.53 2.89
N VAL A 226 24.98 -4.52 2.95
CA VAL A 226 24.18 -5.66 3.46
C VAL A 226 24.27 -6.85 2.52
N SER A 227 24.27 -6.60 1.20
CA SER A 227 24.32 -7.66 0.19
C SER A 227 25.73 -8.14 -0.12
N TRP A 228 26.75 -7.45 0.42
CA TRP A 228 28.15 -7.86 0.22
C TRP A 228 28.38 -9.24 0.88
N PRO A 229 28.83 -10.26 0.10
CA PRO A 229 29.08 -11.56 0.67
C PRO A 229 30.15 -11.42 1.74
N SER A 230 29.78 -11.60 3.01
CA SER A 230 30.76 -11.74 4.07
C SER A 230 31.60 -12.99 3.75
N ALA A 231 32.88 -12.80 3.50
CA ALA A 231 33.83 -13.85 3.13
C ALA A 231 34.09 -14.88 4.25
N ALA A 232 33.30 -14.90 5.30
CA ALA A 232 33.37 -15.85 6.38
C ALA A 232 32.23 -16.90 6.24
N PRO A 233 32.55 -18.18 6.02
CA PRO A 233 31.55 -19.24 6.04
C PRO A 233 30.96 -19.33 7.47
N GLY A 234 29.68 -18.97 7.62
CA GLY A 234 28.95 -19.11 8.89
C GLY A 234 28.39 -17.83 9.49
N THR A 235 28.74 -16.66 9.01
CA THR A 235 28.08 -15.40 9.42
C THR A 235 27.06 -14.99 8.35
N ALA A 236 25.83 -15.47 8.48
CA ALA A 236 24.72 -14.83 7.80
C ALA A 236 24.72 -13.34 8.22
N PRO A 237 24.65 -12.38 7.29
CA PRO A 237 24.65 -10.97 7.66
C PRO A 237 23.45 -10.74 8.59
N ALA A 238 23.74 -10.33 9.84
CA ALA A 238 22.73 -10.10 10.87
C ALA A 238 21.60 -9.15 10.40
N LEU A 239 21.85 -8.37 9.35
CA LEU A 239 20.94 -7.44 8.72
C LEU A 239 19.86 -8.12 7.82
N VAL A 240 20.04 -9.37 7.39
CA VAL A 240 18.99 -10.16 6.71
C VAL A 240 17.85 -10.49 7.68
N TYR A 241 18.12 -10.44 8.98
CA TYR A 241 17.16 -10.73 10.04
C TYR A 241 16.57 -9.48 10.71
N LEU A 242 16.96 -8.27 10.28
CA LEU A 242 16.40 -7.01 10.83
C LEU A 242 14.88 -6.86 10.73
N PRO A 243 14.16 -7.48 9.76
CA PRO A 243 12.70 -7.52 9.78
C PRO A 243 12.14 -8.68 10.61
N LEU A 244 12.98 -9.54 11.17
CA LEU A 244 12.54 -10.65 12.00
C LEU A 244 12.79 -10.28 13.47
N PRO A 245 11.80 -9.71 14.17
CA PRO A 245 11.90 -9.65 15.64
C PRO A 245 11.94 -11.10 16.14
N PHE A 246 12.92 -11.38 16.95
CA PHE A 246 13.12 -12.65 17.66
C PHE A 246 11.85 -13.15 18.34
#